data_137a365dcf00cab30aa5c1c069916610
#
_entry.id   137a365dcf00cab30aa5c1c069916610
#
_cell.length_a   1.000
_cell.length_b   1.000
_cell.length_c   1.000
_cell.angle_alpha   90.00
_cell.angle_beta   90.00
_cell.angle_gamma   90.00
#
_symmetry.space_group_name_H-M   'P 1'
#
loop_
_entity.id
_entity.type
_entity.pdbx_description
1 polymer ?
#
loop_
_entity_poly.entity_id
_entity_poly.type
_entity_poly.pdbx_seq_one_letter_code
_entity_poly.pdbx_strand_id
1 'polypeptide(L)'
;MKYSLFTVSVPEMTLEEAAKKMQEYGYDGVDWRVTDIPTDPEILKEAPSYWKNNYCTVDINKVEEQAEEIKALSDKYGLEINALATYLDCSMDPEKIESCMRAAKKMGCSRIRVNALKYDVARNYTEIFAEAVAGFKKVEELAKKTGIKADFEMHMGTITASASAARKLASYFDPKYIGVIYDTGNVIYEGFEEYKMALEILGPYLDLVHIKNAQWVKKEVDGKEKYV
;
A
#
# COMPACT_ATOMS: atom_id res chain seq x y z
N MET A 1 6.35 -6.78 18.78
CA MET A 1 6.28 -6.22 17.43
C MET A 1 5.99 -7.38 16.50
N LYS A 2 5.11 -7.22 15.50
CA LYS A 2 4.81 -8.25 14.50
C LYS A 2 5.44 -7.83 13.18
N TYR A 3 5.94 -8.82 12.43
CA TYR A 3 6.55 -8.62 11.12
C TYR A 3 5.72 -9.31 10.05
N SER A 4 5.32 -8.57 9.03
CA SER A 4 4.65 -9.10 7.83
C SER A 4 5.51 -8.84 6.59
N LEU A 5 5.32 -9.65 5.56
CA LEU A 5 5.93 -9.45 4.25
C LEU A 5 4.88 -8.90 3.28
N PHE A 6 5.19 -7.79 2.62
CA PHE A 6 4.41 -7.32 1.48
C PHE A 6 4.79 -8.11 0.23
N THR A 7 3.85 -8.86 -0.33
CA THR A 7 4.12 -9.85 -1.38
C THR A 7 4.58 -9.28 -2.71
N VAL A 8 4.54 -7.96 -2.89
CA VAL A 8 5.15 -7.28 -4.04
C VAL A 8 6.65 -7.58 -4.17
N SER A 9 7.35 -7.87 -3.05
CA SER A 9 8.79 -8.10 -3.00
C SER A 9 9.23 -9.52 -3.38
N VAL A 10 8.29 -10.43 -3.64
CA VAL A 10 8.54 -11.82 -4.06
C VAL A 10 7.79 -12.16 -5.35
N PRO A 11 8.06 -11.41 -6.44
CA PRO A 11 7.25 -11.46 -7.66
C PRO A 11 7.28 -12.81 -8.38
N GLU A 12 8.31 -13.61 -8.17
CA GLU A 12 8.51 -14.92 -8.80
C GLU A 12 7.75 -16.07 -8.12
N MET A 13 7.22 -15.84 -6.92
CA MET A 13 6.53 -16.86 -6.14
C MET A 13 5.01 -16.82 -6.39
N THR A 14 4.38 -17.96 -6.37
CA THR A 14 2.93 -18.06 -6.21
C THR A 14 2.52 -17.66 -4.78
N LEU A 15 1.23 -17.42 -4.56
CA LEU A 15 0.72 -17.07 -3.22
C LEU A 15 1.06 -18.17 -2.18
N GLU A 16 0.96 -19.45 -2.58
CA GLU A 16 1.26 -20.58 -1.68
C GLU A 16 2.76 -20.70 -1.38
N GLU A 17 3.62 -20.55 -2.39
CA GLU A 17 5.08 -20.58 -2.20
C GLU A 17 5.54 -19.44 -1.27
N ALA A 18 4.99 -18.25 -1.46
CA ALA A 18 5.26 -17.09 -0.61
C ALA A 18 4.80 -17.33 0.83
N ALA A 19 3.57 -17.82 1.03
CA ALA A 19 3.04 -18.12 2.36
C ALA A 19 3.88 -19.16 3.10
N LYS A 20 4.30 -20.23 2.40
CA LYS A 20 5.19 -21.26 2.94
C LYS A 20 6.54 -20.67 3.35
N LYS A 21 7.15 -19.82 2.52
CA LYS A 21 8.43 -19.18 2.81
C LYS A 21 8.32 -18.21 3.98
N MET A 22 7.24 -17.45 4.08
CA MET A 22 7.01 -16.57 5.23
C MET A 22 6.95 -17.38 6.54
N GLN A 23 6.24 -18.51 6.55
CA GLN A 23 6.22 -19.41 7.71
C GLN A 23 7.63 -19.94 8.04
N GLU A 24 8.38 -20.42 7.03
CA GLU A 24 9.75 -20.93 7.21
C GLU A 24 10.70 -19.88 7.82
N TYR A 25 10.53 -18.60 7.45
CA TYR A 25 11.36 -17.49 7.94
C TYR A 25 10.83 -16.84 9.23
N GLY A 26 9.70 -17.32 9.75
CA GLY A 26 9.17 -16.85 11.04
C GLY A 26 8.47 -15.48 10.95
N TYR A 27 7.89 -15.13 9.81
CA TYR A 27 7.01 -13.96 9.73
C TYR A 27 5.71 -14.21 10.48
N ASP A 28 5.19 -13.17 11.12
CA ASP A 28 3.91 -13.21 11.85
C ASP A 28 2.70 -13.06 10.91
N GLY A 29 2.90 -12.45 9.74
CA GLY A 29 1.81 -12.13 8.84
C GLY A 29 2.23 -11.80 7.41
N VAL A 30 1.23 -11.42 6.64
CA VAL A 30 1.35 -11.10 5.21
C VAL A 30 0.55 -9.84 4.86
N ASP A 31 1.12 -9.01 4.00
CA ASP A 31 0.42 -7.94 3.29
C ASP A 31 0.24 -8.40 1.85
N TRP A 32 -0.97 -8.89 1.52
CA TRP A 32 -1.26 -9.38 0.18
C TRP A 32 -1.31 -8.25 -0.83
N ARG A 33 -0.50 -8.34 -1.89
CA ARG A 33 -0.59 -7.45 -3.05
C ARG A 33 -1.90 -7.71 -3.77
N VAL A 34 -2.72 -6.65 -3.95
CA VAL A 34 -4.03 -6.73 -4.61
C VAL A 34 -4.07 -5.73 -5.75
N THR A 35 -4.14 -6.21 -6.99
CA THR A 35 -4.25 -5.35 -8.18
C THR A 35 -4.72 -6.16 -9.38
N ASP A 36 -4.90 -5.51 -10.52
CA ASP A 36 -5.22 -6.20 -11.77
C ASP A 36 -4.10 -7.19 -12.16
N ILE A 37 -4.49 -8.41 -12.53
CA ILE A 37 -3.56 -9.38 -13.13
C ILE A 37 -3.43 -9.04 -14.62
N PRO A 38 -2.20 -8.91 -15.15
CA PRO A 38 -2.01 -8.60 -16.55
C PRO A 38 -2.59 -9.69 -17.45
N THR A 39 -3.28 -9.28 -18.51
CA THR A 39 -3.84 -10.18 -19.53
C THR A 39 -3.13 -10.04 -20.88
N ASP A 40 -2.26 -9.05 -21.03
CA ASP A 40 -1.46 -8.82 -22.23
C ASP A 40 -0.45 -9.96 -22.41
N PRO A 41 -0.51 -10.72 -23.54
CA PRO A 41 0.42 -11.82 -23.80
C PRO A 41 1.89 -11.41 -23.83
N GLU A 42 2.22 -10.17 -24.17
CA GLU A 42 3.60 -9.69 -24.17
C GLU A 42 4.10 -9.47 -22.73
N ILE A 43 3.27 -8.93 -21.86
CA ILE A 43 3.62 -8.78 -20.42
C ILE A 43 3.77 -10.16 -19.76
N LEU A 44 2.94 -11.13 -20.13
CA LEU A 44 3.00 -12.48 -19.56
C LEU A 44 4.25 -13.27 -19.96
N LYS A 45 4.96 -12.85 -21.02
CA LYS A 45 6.26 -13.40 -21.42
C LYS A 45 7.44 -12.79 -20.67
N GLU A 46 7.24 -11.62 -20.04
CA GLU A 46 8.30 -10.99 -19.27
C GLU A 46 8.59 -11.78 -17.97
N ALA A 47 9.84 -11.77 -17.54
CA ALA A 47 10.17 -12.33 -16.23
C ALA A 47 9.40 -11.61 -15.12
N PRO A 48 8.97 -12.33 -14.08
CA PRO A 48 8.32 -11.70 -12.93
C PRO A 48 9.16 -10.59 -12.35
N SER A 49 8.52 -9.47 -12.04
CA SER A 49 9.19 -8.33 -11.44
C SER A 49 8.26 -7.60 -10.46
N TYR A 50 8.82 -6.70 -9.69
CA TYR A 50 8.10 -5.90 -8.71
C TYR A 50 6.82 -5.25 -9.27
N TRP A 51 6.88 -4.75 -10.52
CA TRP A 51 5.78 -4.02 -11.16
C TRP A 51 5.05 -4.79 -12.25
N LYS A 52 5.71 -5.77 -12.88
CA LYS A 52 5.20 -6.49 -14.04
C LYS A 52 5.17 -8.00 -13.79
N ASN A 53 4.09 -8.63 -14.25
CA ASN A 53 3.93 -10.08 -14.22
C ASN A 53 4.24 -10.71 -12.85
N ASN A 54 3.86 -10.02 -11.77
CA ASN A 54 4.10 -10.47 -10.41
C ASN A 54 3.11 -11.58 -10.05
N TYR A 55 3.61 -12.81 -9.88
CA TYR A 55 2.78 -13.99 -9.60
C TYR A 55 2.18 -13.97 -8.19
N CYS A 56 2.81 -13.26 -7.25
CA CYS A 56 2.33 -13.17 -5.88
C CYS A 56 1.30 -12.03 -5.71
N THR A 57 0.23 -12.12 -6.52
CA THR A 57 -0.81 -11.09 -6.63
C THR A 57 -2.19 -11.71 -6.51
N VAL A 58 -3.04 -11.12 -5.70
CA VAL A 58 -4.48 -11.40 -5.65
C VAL A 58 -5.18 -10.52 -6.68
N ASP A 59 -6.02 -11.10 -7.53
CA ASP A 59 -6.77 -10.36 -8.55
C ASP A 59 -7.82 -9.47 -7.91
N ILE A 60 -7.67 -8.15 -8.08
CA ILE A 60 -8.59 -7.17 -7.50
C ILE A 60 -10.03 -7.34 -8.02
N ASN A 61 -10.20 -7.85 -9.24
CA ASN A 61 -11.52 -8.03 -9.84
C ASN A 61 -12.25 -9.27 -9.29
N LYS A 62 -11.52 -10.16 -8.58
CA LYS A 62 -12.04 -11.38 -7.95
C LYS A 62 -11.78 -11.44 -6.46
N VAL A 63 -11.27 -10.35 -5.87
CA VAL A 63 -10.78 -10.34 -4.48
C VAL A 63 -11.84 -10.78 -3.48
N GLU A 64 -13.10 -10.42 -3.68
CA GLU A 64 -14.20 -10.77 -2.80
C GLU A 64 -14.63 -12.25 -2.96
N GLU A 65 -14.53 -12.80 -4.17
CA GLU A 65 -14.80 -14.22 -4.48
C GLU A 65 -13.68 -15.11 -3.93
N GLN A 66 -12.43 -14.66 -4.01
CA GLN A 66 -11.24 -15.40 -3.55
C GLN A 66 -10.99 -15.24 -2.03
N ALA A 67 -11.78 -14.44 -1.33
CA ALA A 67 -11.50 -14.06 0.06
C ALA A 67 -11.34 -15.28 1.00
N GLU A 68 -12.24 -16.25 0.89
CA GLU A 68 -12.19 -17.47 1.74
C GLU A 68 -10.97 -18.36 1.40
N GLU A 69 -10.60 -18.45 0.12
CA GLU A 69 -9.43 -19.20 -0.33
C GLU A 69 -8.14 -18.56 0.21
N ILE A 70 -7.99 -17.24 0.08
CA ILE A 70 -6.83 -16.51 0.56
C ILE A 70 -6.73 -16.58 2.10
N LYS A 71 -7.88 -16.50 2.78
CA LYS A 71 -7.91 -16.70 4.23
C LYS A 71 -7.43 -18.09 4.62
N ALA A 72 -8.00 -19.13 4.00
CA ALA A 72 -7.63 -20.53 4.27
C ALA A 72 -6.14 -20.79 4.00
N LEU A 73 -5.59 -20.20 2.93
CA LEU A 73 -4.17 -20.27 2.62
C LEU A 73 -3.32 -19.61 3.73
N SER A 74 -3.69 -18.42 4.18
CA SER A 74 -2.96 -17.71 5.24
C SER A 74 -3.05 -18.49 6.58
N ASP A 75 -4.22 -18.98 6.93
CA ASP A 75 -4.44 -19.79 8.14
C ASP A 75 -3.63 -21.10 8.11
N LYS A 76 -3.54 -21.76 6.94
CA LYS A 76 -2.75 -23.00 6.74
C LYS A 76 -1.29 -22.83 7.12
N TYR A 77 -0.72 -21.65 6.86
CA TYR A 77 0.67 -21.33 7.17
C TYR A 77 0.84 -20.47 8.45
N GLY A 78 -0.23 -20.26 9.21
CA GLY A 78 -0.21 -19.53 10.48
C GLY A 78 0.09 -18.05 10.33
N LEU A 79 -0.25 -17.44 9.19
CA LEU A 79 0.01 -16.03 8.89
C LEU A 79 -1.24 -15.19 9.16
N GLU A 80 -1.09 -14.12 9.93
CA GLU A 80 -2.11 -13.08 10.05
C GLU A 80 -2.13 -12.25 8.75
N ILE A 81 -3.31 -12.01 8.18
CA ILE A 81 -3.44 -11.06 7.06
C ILE A 81 -3.42 -9.66 7.64
N ASN A 82 -2.28 -9.00 7.58
CA ASN A 82 -2.07 -7.70 8.20
C ASN A 82 -2.73 -6.58 7.37
N ALA A 83 -2.59 -6.60 6.03
CA ALA A 83 -3.23 -5.64 5.14
C ALA A 83 -3.54 -6.25 3.76
N LEU A 84 -4.57 -5.72 3.08
CA LEU A 84 -4.68 -5.84 1.62
C LEU A 84 -4.01 -4.60 0.99
N ALA A 85 -2.83 -4.81 0.45
CA ALA A 85 -2.04 -3.74 -0.16
C ALA A 85 -2.50 -3.49 -1.61
N THR A 86 -3.59 -2.72 -1.75
CA THR A 86 -4.16 -2.36 -3.05
C THR A 86 -3.37 -1.22 -3.69
N TYR A 87 -3.58 -1.01 -5.00
CA TYR A 87 -3.07 0.16 -5.73
C TYR A 87 -4.19 1.15 -6.08
N LEU A 88 -5.34 1.01 -5.43
CA LEU A 88 -6.42 1.98 -5.50
C LEU A 88 -5.97 3.31 -4.89
N ASP A 89 -6.52 4.40 -5.41
CA ASP A 89 -6.42 5.72 -4.79
C ASP A 89 -7.80 6.30 -4.46
N CYS A 90 -7.82 7.37 -3.72
CA CYS A 90 -9.06 7.96 -3.19
C CYS A 90 -9.99 8.57 -4.26
N SER A 91 -9.57 8.69 -5.53
CA SER A 91 -10.38 9.18 -6.65
C SER A 91 -11.05 8.06 -7.46
N MET A 92 -10.62 6.81 -7.25
CA MET A 92 -11.14 5.66 -7.98
C MET A 92 -12.55 5.29 -7.58
N ASP A 93 -13.15 4.35 -8.34
CA ASP A 93 -14.50 3.87 -8.12
C ASP A 93 -14.72 3.41 -6.67
N PRO A 94 -15.64 4.05 -5.93
CA PRO A 94 -15.96 3.67 -4.55
C PRO A 94 -16.40 2.20 -4.40
N GLU A 95 -17.04 1.61 -5.40
CA GLU A 95 -17.46 0.21 -5.36
C GLU A 95 -16.25 -0.74 -5.37
N LYS A 96 -15.20 -0.43 -6.14
CA LYS A 96 -13.94 -1.19 -6.09
C LYS A 96 -13.28 -1.13 -4.71
N ILE A 97 -13.27 0.04 -4.10
CA ILE A 97 -12.72 0.23 -2.74
C ILE A 97 -13.56 -0.56 -1.74
N GLU A 98 -14.89 -0.46 -1.82
CA GLU A 98 -15.79 -1.19 -0.93
C GLU A 98 -15.68 -2.71 -1.09
N SER A 99 -15.54 -3.22 -2.31
CA SER A 99 -15.33 -4.65 -2.58
C SER A 99 -14.06 -5.15 -1.91
N CYS A 100 -12.94 -4.41 -1.99
CA CYS A 100 -11.71 -4.74 -1.27
C CYS A 100 -11.91 -4.73 0.26
N MET A 101 -12.69 -3.79 0.80
CA MET A 101 -13.00 -3.75 2.23
C MET A 101 -13.87 -4.94 2.65
N ARG A 102 -14.88 -5.33 1.85
CA ARG A 102 -15.69 -6.52 2.11
C ARG A 102 -14.83 -7.80 2.09
N ALA A 103 -13.92 -7.90 1.12
CA ALA A 103 -12.95 -8.99 1.05
C ALA A 103 -12.05 -9.03 2.29
N ALA A 104 -11.47 -7.90 2.69
CA ALA A 104 -10.66 -7.79 3.89
C ALA A 104 -11.43 -8.29 5.13
N LYS A 105 -12.69 -7.88 5.28
CA LYS A 105 -13.56 -8.34 6.38
C LYS A 105 -13.77 -9.85 6.38
N LYS A 106 -14.02 -10.46 5.20
CA LYS A 106 -14.13 -11.92 5.06
C LYS A 106 -12.84 -12.64 5.43
N MET A 107 -11.71 -12.06 5.07
CA MET A 107 -10.37 -12.57 5.39
C MET A 107 -9.96 -12.39 6.85
N GLY A 108 -10.70 -11.62 7.65
CA GLY A 108 -10.32 -11.26 9.02
C GLY A 108 -9.24 -10.17 9.08
N CYS A 109 -8.98 -9.51 7.97
CA CYS A 109 -8.05 -8.39 7.86
C CYS A 109 -8.74 -7.09 8.27
N SER A 110 -8.04 -6.23 9.03
CA SER A 110 -8.63 -5.00 9.59
C SER A 110 -8.42 -3.76 8.73
N ARG A 111 -7.62 -3.83 7.67
CA ARG A 111 -7.24 -2.66 6.87
C ARG A 111 -6.95 -2.97 5.41
N ILE A 112 -7.11 -1.94 4.58
CA ILE A 112 -6.65 -1.95 3.18
C ILE A 112 -5.82 -0.70 2.91
N ARG A 113 -4.92 -0.75 1.92
CA ARG A 113 -4.25 0.46 1.44
C ARG A 113 -5.12 1.14 0.37
N VAL A 114 -5.38 2.46 0.56
CA VAL A 114 -5.97 3.35 -0.45
C VAL A 114 -5.07 4.58 -0.56
N ASN A 115 -4.39 4.74 -1.68
CA ASN A 115 -3.34 5.74 -1.83
C ASN A 115 -3.89 7.18 -1.91
N ALA A 116 -3.07 8.15 -1.50
CA ALA A 116 -3.27 9.55 -1.82
C ALA A 116 -2.99 9.82 -3.31
N LEU A 117 -3.45 11.00 -3.79
CA LEU A 117 -3.26 11.37 -5.19
C LEU A 117 -1.78 11.67 -5.50
N LYS A 118 -1.36 11.33 -6.71
CA LYS A 118 -0.08 11.75 -7.25
C LYS A 118 -0.08 13.28 -7.45
N TYR A 119 1.08 13.90 -7.27
CA TYR A 119 1.26 15.29 -7.65
C TYR A 119 1.45 15.38 -9.15
N ASP A 120 0.63 16.20 -9.80
CA ASP A 120 0.73 16.52 -11.22
C ASP A 120 1.25 17.98 -11.36
N VAL A 121 2.43 18.13 -11.92
CA VAL A 121 3.07 19.45 -12.12
C VAL A 121 2.27 20.39 -13.03
N ALA A 122 1.34 19.86 -13.84
CA ALA A 122 0.45 20.66 -14.69
C ALA A 122 -0.75 21.23 -13.92
N ARG A 123 -0.96 20.83 -12.66
CA ARG A 123 -2.09 21.21 -11.82
C ARG A 123 -1.66 21.96 -10.57
N ASN A 124 -2.53 22.78 -10.02
CA ASN A 124 -2.28 23.44 -8.75
C ASN A 124 -2.41 22.45 -7.58
N TYR A 125 -1.40 22.45 -6.68
CA TYR A 125 -1.41 21.60 -5.48
C TYR A 125 -2.68 21.74 -4.65
N THR A 126 -3.22 22.96 -4.48
CA THR A 126 -4.42 23.18 -3.66
C THR A 126 -5.66 22.52 -4.25
N GLU A 127 -5.76 22.41 -5.58
CA GLU A 127 -6.84 21.70 -6.25
C GLU A 127 -6.73 20.19 -6.04
N ILE A 128 -5.52 19.61 -6.24
CA ILE A 128 -5.27 18.19 -6.02
C ILE A 128 -5.53 17.83 -4.55
N PHE A 129 -5.10 18.68 -3.62
CA PHE A 129 -5.32 18.48 -2.19
C PHE A 129 -6.82 18.49 -1.83
N ALA A 130 -7.59 19.45 -2.38
CA ALA A 130 -9.03 19.50 -2.17
C ALA A 130 -9.75 18.26 -2.73
N GLU A 131 -9.32 17.79 -3.89
CA GLU A 131 -9.82 16.55 -4.51
C GLU A 131 -9.50 15.33 -3.63
N ALA A 132 -8.28 15.24 -3.11
CA ALA A 132 -7.90 14.15 -2.19
C ALA A 132 -8.74 14.18 -0.91
N VAL A 133 -8.98 15.35 -0.31
CA VAL A 133 -9.86 15.48 0.86
C VAL A 133 -11.28 15.02 0.53
N ALA A 134 -11.82 15.40 -0.63
CA ALA A 134 -13.16 14.98 -1.06
C ALA A 134 -13.22 13.46 -1.32
N GLY A 135 -12.17 12.88 -1.92
CA GLY A 135 -12.05 11.45 -2.15
C GLY A 135 -12.00 10.66 -0.83
N PHE A 136 -11.10 11.05 0.07
CA PHE A 136 -10.97 10.38 1.38
C PHE A 136 -12.20 10.53 2.28
N LYS A 137 -13.03 11.57 2.14
CA LYS A 137 -14.33 11.61 2.83
C LYS A 137 -15.23 10.44 2.42
N LYS A 138 -15.26 10.09 1.13
CA LYS A 138 -16.01 8.91 0.65
C LYS A 138 -15.39 7.61 1.18
N VAL A 139 -14.06 7.51 1.15
CA VAL A 139 -13.34 6.35 1.70
C VAL A 139 -13.61 6.19 3.20
N GLU A 140 -13.63 7.28 3.97
CA GLU A 140 -13.96 7.24 5.40
C GLU A 140 -15.38 6.72 5.66
N GLU A 141 -16.37 7.13 4.85
CA GLU A 141 -17.74 6.59 4.95
C GLU A 141 -17.79 5.08 4.65
N LEU A 142 -17.02 4.61 3.66
CA LEU A 142 -16.89 3.18 3.38
C LEU A 142 -16.21 2.44 4.55
N ALA A 143 -15.16 3.03 5.13
CA ALA A 143 -14.49 2.49 6.31
C ALA A 143 -15.43 2.39 7.52
N LYS A 144 -16.26 3.39 7.77
CA LYS A 144 -17.32 3.37 8.81
C LYS A 144 -18.34 2.27 8.56
N LYS A 145 -18.80 2.12 7.31
CA LYS A 145 -19.79 1.11 6.90
C LYS A 145 -19.28 -0.31 7.04
N THR A 146 -18.05 -0.58 6.65
CA THR A 146 -17.47 -1.93 6.61
C THR A 146 -16.79 -2.32 7.92
N GLY A 147 -16.32 -1.34 8.69
CA GLY A 147 -15.46 -1.52 9.85
C GLY A 147 -14.00 -1.79 9.50
N ILE A 148 -13.60 -1.56 8.23
CA ILE A 148 -12.24 -1.77 7.71
C ILE A 148 -11.56 -0.41 7.55
N LYS A 149 -10.37 -0.25 8.12
CA LYS A 149 -9.57 0.96 8.03
C LYS A 149 -8.95 1.11 6.64
N ALA A 150 -8.85 2.34 6.16
CA ALA A 150 -8.10 2.65 4.94
C ALA A 150 -6.84 3.44 5.29
N ASP A 151 -5.69 2.89 4.94
CA ASP A 151 -4.40 3.54 5.15
C ASP A 151 -3.84 4.06 3.84
N PHE A 152 -3.30 5.27 3.82
CA PHE A 152 -2.52 5.75 2.69
C PHE A 152 -1.02 5.74 3.00
N GLU A 153 -0.25 5.37 1.99
CA GLU A 153 1.20 5.29 2.13
C GLU A 153 1.85 6.65 1.85
N MET A 154 2.81 7.02 2.69
CA MET A 154 3.74 8.09 2.37
C MET A 154 4.61 7.64 1.20
N HIS A 155 4.41 8.25 0.03
CA HIS A 155 5.06 7.81 -1.19
C HIS A 155 5.57 9.00 -2.01
N MET A 156 6.79 8.88 -2.53
CA MET A 156 7.36 9.86 -3.46
C MET A 156 6.45 10.09 -4.67
N GLY A 157 6.41 11.30 -5.16
CA GLY A 157 5.54 11.71 -6.27
C GLY A 157 4.05 11.85 -5.92
N THR A 158 3.68 11.70 -4.64
CA THR A 158 2.32 11.99 -4.15
C THR A 158 2.27 13.28 -3.36
N ILE A 159 1.05 13.78 -3.10
CA ILE A 159 0.85 14.95 -2.24
C ILE A 159 1.14 14.67 -0.75
N THR A 160 1.49 13.46 -0.39
CA THR A 160 1.77 12.99 0.98
C THR A 160 3.16 12.36 1.12
N ALA A 161 4.15 12.92 0.43
CA ALA A 161 5.52 12.38 0.43
C ALA A 161 6.26 12.53 1.77
N SER A 162 5.83 13.44 2.66
CA SER A 162 6.43 13.65 3.97
C SER A 162 5.43 13.43 5.12
N ALA A 163 5.91 13.23 6.34
CA ALA A 163 5.05 13.06 7.51
C ALA A 163 4.19 14.30 7.78
N SER A 164 4.73 15.50 7.61
CA SER A 164 3.98 16.74 7.72
C SER A 164 2.87 16.87 6.69
N ALA A 165 3.15 16.50 5.42
CA ALA A 165 2.14 16.50 4.36
C ALA A 165 1.07 15.42 4.60
N ALA A 166 1.48 14.22 4.99
CA ALA A 166 0.57 13.12 5.34
C ALA A 166 -0.31 13.49 6.53
N ARG A 167 0.27 14.06 7.59
CA ARG A 167 -0.47 14.53 8.76
C ARG A 167 -1.49 15.61 8.40
N LYS A 168 -1.12 16.55 7.52
CA LYS A 168 -2.04 17.58 7.04
C LYS A 168 -3.28 16.97 6.39
N LEU A 169 -3.11 15.99 5.49
CA LEU A 169 -4.24 15.29 4.86
C LEU A 169 -5.03 14.47 5.88
N ALA A 170 -4.35 13.66 6.69
CA ALA A 170 -4.99 12.79 7.67
C ALA A 170 -5.85 13.56 8.69
N SER A 171 -5.44 14.79 9.06
CA SER A 171 -6.14 15.60 10.06
C SER A 171 -7.58 16.00 9.70
N TYR A 172 -8.02 15.76 8.49
CA TYR A 172 -9.41 15.95 8.06
C TYR A 172 -10.34 14.78 8.42
N PHE A 173 -9.80 13.67 8.95
CA PHE A 173 -10.49 12.41 9.15
C PHE A 173 -10.27 11.85 10.55
N ASP A 174 -11.11 10.89 10.93
CA ASP A 174 -10.96 10.16 12.20
C ASP A 174 -9.85 9.09 12.05
N PRO A 175 -8.80 9.08 12.90
CA PRO A 175 -7.73 8.10 12.87
C PRO A 175 -8.20 6.64 13.08
N LYS A 176 -9.41 6.44 13.54
CA LYS A 176 -10.04 5.12 13.61
C LYS A 176 -10.28 4.52 12.22
N TYR A 177 -10.55 5.36 11.21
CA TYR A 177 -10.97 4.93 9.87
C TYR A 177 -9.94 5.22 8.79
N ILE A 178 -9.14 6.28 8.97
CA ILE A 178 -8.08 6.67 8.04
C ILE A 178 -6.75 6.68 8.78
N GLY A 179 -5.77 5.94 8.26
CA GLY A 179 -4.43 5.86 8.80
C GLY A 179 -3.35 6.17 7.78
N VAL A 180 -2.12 6.13 8.23
CA VAL A 180 -0.91 6.41 7.44
C VAL A 180 0.07 5.26 7.58
N ILE A 181 0.58 4.80 6.44
CA ILE A 181 1.72 3.90 6.33
C ILE A 181 2.98 4.76 6.20
N TYR A 182 3.86 4.68 7.18
CA TYR A 182 5.17 5.33 7.12
C TYR A 182 6.16 4.43 6.39
N ASP A 183 6.65 4.84 5.22
CA ASP A 183 7.63 4.09 4.43
C ASP A 183 9.01 4.72 4.55
N THR A 184 9.92 4.04 5.23
CA THR A 184 11.29 4.53 5.52
C THR A 184 12.15 4.71 4.28
N GLY A 185 11.88 3.97 3.20
CA GLY A 185 12.63 4.10 1.95
C GLY A 185 12.09 5.19 1.04
N ASN A 186 10.76 5.36 0.98
CA ASN A 186 10.15 6.41 0.14
C ASN A 186 10.59 7.82 0.57
N VAL A 187 10.69 8.07 1.89
CA VAL A 187 11.11 9.39 2.40
C VAL A 187 12.55 9.77 2.08
N ILE A 188 13.41 8.80 1.76
CA ILE A 188 14.78 9.08 1.29
C ILE A 188 14.76 9.75 -0.10
N TYR A 189 13.78 9.40 -0.94
CA TYR A 189 13.63 9.98 -2.28
C TYR A 189 13.00 11.37 -2.22
N GLU A 190 12.00 11.56 -1.37
CA GLU A 190 11.24 12.81 -1.27
C GLU A 190 10.61 12.95 0.12
N GLY A 191 10.65 14.17 0.67
CA GLY A 191 9.95 14.51 1.90
C GLY A 191 10.60 14.03 3.18
N PHE A 192 11.93 13.82 3.19
CA PHE A 192 12.65 13.39 4.37
C PHE A 192 12.47 14.36 5.55
N GLU A 193 12.05 13.80 6.66
CA GLU A 193 12.04 14.42 7.98
C GLU A 193 12.73 13.44 8.95
N GLU A 194 13.33 13.96 10.03
CA GLU A 194 13.98 13.11 11.03
C GLU A 194 12.98 12.04 11.53
N TYR A 195 13.40 10.77 11.57
CA TYR A 195 12.51 9.61 11.76
C TYR A 195 11.65 9.70 13.01
N LYS A 196 12.25 10.04 14.15
CA LYS A 196 11.50 10.16 15.41
C LYS A 196 10.48 11.29 15.34
N MET A 197 10.90 12.46 14.81
CA MET A 197 10.02 13.59 14.61
C MET A 197 8.87 13.26 13.66
N ALA A 198 9.14 12.54 12.56
CA ALA A 198 8.12 12.12 11.60
C ALA A 198 7.06 11.22 12.25
N LEU A 199 7.48 10.24 13.08
CA LEU A 199 6.57 9.37 13.81
C LEU A 199 5.73 10.15 14.84
N GLU A 200 6.35 11.12 15.54
CA GLU A 200 5.64 12.01 16.48
C GLU A 200 4.62 12.92 15.76
N ILE A 201 4.97 13.45 14.58
CA ILE A 201 4.06 14.24 13.73
C ILE A 201 2.83 13.43 13.34
N LEU A 202 3.00 12.19 12.89
CA LEU A 202 1.90 11.31 12.50
C LEU A 202 1.00 10.98 13.70
N GLY A 203 1.58 10.73 14.87
CA GLY A 203 0.83 10.50 16.11
C GLY A 203 -0.24 9.41 15.96
N PRO A 204 -1.53 9.71 16.26
CA PRO A 204 -2.60 8.70 16.26
C PRO A 204 -2.96 8.17 14.85
N TYR A 205 -2.45 8.79 13.79
CA TYR A 205 -2.68 8.33 12.41
C TYR A 205 -1.65 7.30 11.95
N LEU A 206 -0.49 7.18 12.63
CA LEU A 206 0.48 6.14 12.32
C LEU A 206 -0.15 4.75 12.56
N ASP A 207 -0.30 3.97 11.51
CA ASP A 207 -0.93 2.64 11.59
C ASP A 207 0.05 1.51 11.25
N LEU A 208 0.83 1.69 10.19
CA LEU A 208 1.84 0.74 9.74
C LEU A 208 3.18 1.43 9.47
N VAL A 209 4.26 0.63 9.51
CA VAL A 209 5.58 1.05 9.06
C VAL A 209 6.06 0.06 8.01
N HIS A 210 6.29 0.54 6.79
CA HIS A 210 7.00 -0.21 5.75
C HIS A 210 8.50 -0.02 5.93
N ILE A 211 9.23 -1.10 6.11
CA ILE A 211 10.68 -1.07 6.26
C ILE A 211 11.33 -1.49 4.96
N LYS A 212 11.99 -0.56 4.32
CA LYS A 212 12.86 -0.81 3.16
C LYS A 212 14.04 0.14 3.15
N ASN A 213 15.09 -0.22 2.42
CA ASN A 213 16.28 0.60 2.27
C ASN A 213 16.24 1.37 0.96
N ALA A 214 16.73 2.61 0.99
CA ALA A 214 17.02 3.43 -0.17
C ALA A 214 18.26 4.28 0.10
N GLN A 215 19.01 4.61 -0.96
CA GLN A 215 20.12 5.54 -0.89
C GLN A 215 20.33 6.22 -2.24
N TRP A 216 20.78 7.45 -2.21
CA TRP A 216 21.26 8.13 -3.39
C TRP A 216 22.68 7.70 -3.72
N VAL A 217 22.90 7.17 -4.93
CA VAL A 217 24.23 6.74 -5.41
C VAL A 217 24.64 7.61 -6.58
N LYS A 218 25.89 8.09 -6.55
CA LYS A 218 26.47 8.83 -7.67
C LYS A 218 26.82 7.85 -8.78
N LYS A 219 26.25 8.06 -9.97
CA LYS A 219 26.51 7.27 -11.17
C LYS A 219 26.72 8.17 -12.38
N GLU A 220 27.48 7.71 -13.35
CA GLU A 220 27.54 8.29 -14.68
C GLU A 220 26.35 7.82 -15.51
N VAL A 221 25.52 8.75 -15.97
CA VAL A 221 24.35 8.50 -16.83
C VAL A 221 24.45 9.47 -18.01
N ASP A 222 24.53 8.96 -19.24
CA ASP A 222 24.67 9.74 -20.47
C ASP A 222 25.88 10.70 -20.44
N GLY A 223 27.04 10.25 -19.93
CA GLY A 223 28.26 11.04 -19.82
C GLY A 223 28.22 12.16 -18.78
N LYS A 224 27.25 12.14 -17.87
CA LYS A 224 27.12 13.10 -16.76
C LYS A 224 26.98 12.38 -15.43
N GLU A 225 27.65 12.91 -14.42
CA GLU A 225 27.44 12.43 -13.05
C GLU A 225 26.04 12.85 -12.57
N LYS A 226 25.25 11.88 -12.11
CA LYS A 226 23.92 12.07 -11.52
C LYS A 226 23.81 11.26 -10.22
N TYR A 227 22.97 11.73 -9.30
CA TYR A 227 22.49 10.90 -8.19
C TYR A 227 21.26 10.12 -8.67
N VAL A 228 21.24 8.82 -8.43
CA VAL A 228 20.17 7.88 -8.82
C VAL A 228 19.82 6.98 -7.65
#